data_077e4025a658da3440307c7ebd79e5ff
#
_entry.id   077e4025a658da3440307c7ebd79e5ff
#
_cell.length_a   1.000
_cell.length_b   1.000
_cell.length_c   1.000
_cell.angle_alpha   90.00
_cell.angle_beta   90.00
_cell.angle_gamma   90.00
#
_symmetry.space_group_name_H-M   'P 1'
#
loop_
_entity.id
_entity.type
_entity.pdbx_description
1 polymer ?
#
loop_
_entity_poly.entity_id
_entity_poly.type
_entity_poly.pdbx_seq_one_letter_code
_entity_poly.pdbx_strand_id
1 'polypeptide(L)'
;GDVYKRQVSVGEGYGRVNLIGEHLDYNGGCVLPLQIKNSIICELSKNREIDCISIASDKYQKTLSIEKLKKTDDWADFIIGSCLFFGEKYSIIIKELSFNISSTLPLGIGLSSSAAMTVSTLKALNNFYKTTMSDDELIDLAYDIENSFVGVGGGIMDQFVSVLGNQNQALY
;
A
#
# COMPACT_ATOMS: atom_id res chain seq x y z
N GLY A 1 -32.19 -1.52 -18.31
CA GLY A 1 -31.32 -2.25 -17.42
C GLY A 1 -30.22 -1.33 -16.93
N ASP A 2 -30.28 -0.93 -15.66
CA ASP A 2 -29.29 -0.05 -15.04
C ASP A 2 -27.91 -0.72 -15.06
N VAL A 3 -27.04 -0.23 -15.91
CA VAL A 3 -25.61 -0.53 -15.85
C VAL A 3 -25.08 0.27 -14.65
N TYR A 4 -25.14 -0.32 -13.46
CA TYR A 4 -24.40 0.18 -12.30
C TYR A 4 -22.92 0.21 -12.68
N LYS A 5 -22.40 1.39 -13.03
CA LYS A 5 -20.96 1.60 -13.15
C LYS A 5 -20.35 1.22 -11.81
N ARG A 6 -19.58 0.13 -11.79
CA ARG A 6 -18.82 -0.27 -10.60
C ARG A 6 -17.97 0.92 -10.18
N GLN A 7 -18.22 1.46 -9.00
CA GLN A 7 -17.36 2.50 -8.45
C GLN A 7 -16.01 1.83 -8.15
N VAL A 8 -14.99 2.14 -8.94
CA VAL A 8 -13.62 1.71 -8.74
C VAL A 8 -12.86 2.89 -8.18
N SER A 9 -12.19 2.70 -7.05
CA SER A 9 -11.27 3.66 -6.47
C SER A 9 -9.85 3.16 -6.67
N VAL A 10 -8.96 4.06 -7.04
CA VAL A 10 -7.58 3.74 -7.41
C VAL A 10 -6.62 4.42 -6.44
N GLY A 11 -5.61 3.68 -6.01
CA GLY A 11 -4.46 4.20 -5.31
C GLY A 11 -3.18 3.77 -6.00
N GLU A 12 -2.17 4.64 -6.01
CA GLU A 12 -0.87 4.38 -6.61
C GLU A 12 0.25 4.67 -5.60
N GLY A 13 1.17 3.71 -5.46
CA GLY A 13 2.38 3.82 -4.67
C GLY A 13 3.61 3.59 -5.55
N TYR A 14 4.57 4.48 -5.44
CA TYR A 14 5.77 4.45 -6.28
C TYR A 14 6.93 3.74 -5.60
N GLY A 15 7.76 3.08 -6.40
CA GLY A 15 9.04 2.56 -5.94
C GLY A 15 10.10 3.65 -5.83
N ARG A 16 11.23 3.28 -5.24
CA ARG A 16 12.38 4.18 -5.09
C ARG A 16 13.70 3.48 -5.34
N VAL A 17 14.70 4.26 -5.72
CA VAL A 17 16.11 3.90 -5.59
C VAL A 17 16.74 4.78 -4.53
N ASN A 18 17.69 4.25 -3.78
CA ASN A 18 18.48 5.04 -2.84
C ASN A 18 19.82 5.39 -3.49
N LEU A 19 20.12 6.68 -3.63
CA LEU A 19 21.35 7.14 -4.25
C LEU A 19 22.51 7.11 -3.25
N ILE A 20 22.26 7.53 -2.01
CA ILE A 20 23.26 7.59 -0.94
C ILE A 20 22.56 7.32 0.40
N GLY A 21 23.23 6.64 1.31
CA GLY A 21 22.77 6.46 2.68
C GLY A 21 22.07 5.12 2.92
N GLU A 22 22.43 4.06 2.20
CA GLU A 22 21.93 2.73 2.52
C GLU A 22 22.23 2.35 3.97
N HIS A 23 21.24 1.73 4.64
CA HIS A 23 21.30 1.37 6.07
C HIS A 23 21.42 2.56 7.05
N LEU A 24 21.23 3.79 6.63
CA LEU A 24 21.23 4.95 7.52
C LEU A 24 19.83 5.37 7.98
N ASP A 25 18.81 5.04 7.21
CA ASP A 25 17.41 5.40 7.47
C ASP A 25 16.98 5.03 8.91
N TYR A 26 17.07 3.77 9.28
CA TYR A 26 16.70 3.28 10.62
C TYR A 26 17.73 3.58 11.71
N ASN A 27 18.88 4.16 11.35
CA ASN A 27 19.94 4.60 12.28
C ASN A 27 19.96 6.12 12.48
N GLY A 28 18.97 6.87 11.98
CA GLY A 28 18.89 8.32 12.11
C GLY A 28 19.89 9.09 11.27
N GLY A 29 20.42 8.48 10.21
CA GLY A 29 21.31 9.12 9.24
C GLY A 29 20.56 9.74 8.08
N CYS A 30 21.26 10.63 7.33
CA CYS A 30 20.70 11.24 6.13
C CYS A 30 20.70 10.25 4.97
N VAL A 31 19.60 10.23 4.23
CA VAL A 31 19.39 9.42 3.02
C VAL A 31 19.06 10.32 1.83
N LEU A 32 19.36 9.88 0.64
CA LEU A 32 19.04 10.60 -0.59
C LEU A 32 18.32 9.67 -1.57
N PRO A 33 17.04 9.38 -1.32
CA PRO A 33 16.26 8.54 -2.20
C PRO A 33 15.68 9.32 -3.38
N LEU A 34 15.44 8.60 -4.46
CA LEU A 34 14.79 9.09 -5.67
C LEU A 34 13.57 8.23 -5.98
N GLN A 35 12.41 8.84 -6.16
CA GLN A 35 11.24 8.15 -6.65
C GLN A 35 11.44 7.73 -8.11
N ILE A 36 11.08 6.50 -8.43
CA ILE A 36 11.07 6.00 -9.81
C ILE A 36 9.62 5.99 -10.33
N LYS A 37 9.46 5.96 -11.65
CA LYS A 37 8.12 5.92 -12.27
C LYS A 37 7.45 4.55 -12.24
N ASN A 38 8.17 3.50 -11.86
CA ASN A 38 7.58 2.20 -11.64
C ASN A 38 6.77 2.22 -10.34
N SER A 39 5.57 1.67 -10.39
CA SER A 39 4.61 1.76 -9.30
C SER A 39 3.83 0.46 -9.09
N ILE A 40 3.09 0.45 -8.00
CA ILE A 40 2.02 -0.50 -7.73
C ILE A 40 0.71 0.28 -7.74
N ILE A 41 -0.27 -0.26 -8.45
CA ILE A 41 -1.62 0.28 -8.54
C ILE A 41 -2.57 -0.69 -7.83
N CYS A 42 -3.35 -0.16 -6.91
CA CYS A 42 -4.42 -0.85 -6.22
C CYS A 42 -5.78 -0.31 -6.72
N GLU A 43 -6.53 -1.16 -7.39
CA GLU A 43 -7.92 -0.88 -7.76
C GLU A 43 -8.84 -1.53 -6.73
N LEU A 44 -9.70 -0.73 -6.13
CA LEU A 44 -10.62 -1.12 -5.07
C LEU A 44 -12.06 -0.95 -5.51
N SER A 45 -12.85 -2.00 -5.37
CA SER A 45 -14.29 -1.98 -5.66
C SER A 45 -15.07 -2.79 -4.63
N LYS A 46 -16.40 -2.64 -4.61
CA LYS A 46 -17.25 -3.54 -3.81
C LYS A 46 -17.15 -4.97 -4.33
N ASN A 47 -16.97 -5.91 -3.40
CA ASN A 47 -17.17 -7.32 -3.67
C ASN A 47 -18.68 -7.64 -3.61
N ARG A 48 -19.11 -8.65 -4.37
CA ARG A 48 -20.49 -9.14 -4.33
C ARG A 48 -20.69 -10.27 -3.33
N GLU A 49 -19.61 -10.89 -2.90
CA GLU A 49 -19.63 -11.93 -1.87
C GLU A 49 -19.74 -11.28 -0.49
N ILE A 50 -20.71 -11.73 0.27
CA ILE A 50 -20.99 -11.21 1.62
C ILE A 50 -19.85 -11.64 2.55
N ASP A 51 -19.42 -10.70 3.40
CA ASP A 51 -18.37 -10.89 4.42
C ASP A 51 -17.02 -11.38 3.89
N CYS A 52 -16.75 -11.19 2.61
CA CYS A 52 -15.52 -11.63 1.96
C CYS A 52 -14.72 -10.46 1.40
N ILE A 53 -13.40 -10.51 1.57
CA ILE A 53 -12.44 -9.64 0.88
C ILE A 53 -11.69 -10.48 -0.15
N SER A 54 -11.75 -10.06 -1.40
CA SER A 54 -10.99 -10.67 -2.50
C SER A 54 -9.75 -9.83 -2.78
N ILE A 55 -8.60 -10.49 -2.86
CA ILE A 55 -7.32 -9.87 -3.24
C ILE A 55 -6.77 -10.64 -4.42
N ALA A 56 -6.60 -9.97 -5.54
CA ALA A 56 -6.04 -10.54 -6.76
C ALA A 56 -4.80 -9.76 -7.20
N SER A 57 -3.80 -10.44 -7.73
CA SER A 57 -2.64 -9.83 -8.35
C SER A 57 -2.13 -10.66 -9.51
N ASP A 58 -2.03 -10.05 -10.68
CA ASP A 58 -1.48 -10.67 -11.88
C ASP A 58 0.02 -10.98 -11.70
N LYS A 59 0.74 -10.11 -11.01
CA LYS A 59 2.18 -10.25 -10.81
C LYS A 59 2.54 -11.39 -9.86
N TYR A 60 1.79 -11.52 -8.77
CA TYR A 60 1.97 -12.59 -7.80
C TYR A 60 1.17 -13.85 -8.18
N GLN A 61 0.41 -13.80 -9.30
CA GLN A 61 -0.39 -14.89 -9.85
C GLN A 61 -1.26 -15.58 -8.78
N LYS A 62 -1.86 -14.76 -7.92
CA LYS A 62 -2.60 -15.26 -6.77
C LYS A 62 -3.89 -14.48 -6.58
N THR A 63 -4.95 -15.23 -6.31
CA THR A 63 -6.22 -14.70 -5.84
C THR A 63 -6.51 -15.30 -4.47
N LEU A 64 -6.81 -14.45 -3.50
CA LEU A 64 -7.15 -14.84 -2.14
C LEU A 64 -8.56 -14.37 -1.82
N SER A 65 -9.31 -15.21 -1.15
CA SER A 65 -10.59 -14.87 -0.53
C SER A 65 -10.42 -14.90 0.98
N ILE A 66 -10.71 -13.78 1.64
CA ILE A 66 -10.43 -13.58 3.06
C ILE A 66 -11.73 -13.27 3.78
N GLU A 67 -12.18 -14.20 4.62
CA GLU A 67 -13.37 -14.04 5.46
C GLU A 67 -13.06 -13.25 6.74
N LYS A 68 -11.84 -13.36 7.25
CA LYS A 68 -11.38 -12.65 8.45
C LYS A 68 -10.03 -12.01 8.21
N LEU A 69 -9.94 -10.72 8.50
CA LEU A 69 -8.68 -9.97 8.43
C LEU A 69 -7.74 -10.46 9.54
N LYS A 70 -6.81 -11.33 9.19
CA LYS A 70 -5.74 -11.82 10.06
C LYS A 70 -4.47 -12.05 9.25
N LYS A 71 -3.32 -11.97 9.91
CA LYS A 71 -2.02 -12.19 9.30
C LYS A 71 -1.94 -13.58 8.65
N THR A 72 -1.38 -13.64 7.45
CA THR A 72 -1.24 -14.85 6.63
C THR A 72 0.21 -15.24 6.37
N ASP A 73 1.17 -14.39 6.75
CA ASP A 73 2.60 -14.50 6.45
C ASP A 73 2.88 -14.55 4.93
N ASP A 74 2.10 -13.77 4.18
CA ASP A 74 2.19 -13.66 2.73
C ASP A 74 2.19 -12.16 2.31
N TRP A 75 2.49 -11.88 1.04
CA TRP A 75 2.44 -10.52 0.47
C TRP A 75 1.09 -9.81 0.67
N ALA A 76 0.00 -10.57 0.79
CA ALA A 76 -1.32 -10.03 1.09
C ALA A 76 -1.40 -9.32 2.45
N ASP A 77 -0.45 -9.57 3.35
CA ASP A 77 -0.44 -8.95 4.69
C ASP A 77 -0.28 -7.43 4.63
N PHE A 78 0.33 -6.88 3.59
CA PHE A 78 0.38 -5.43 3.37
C PHE A 78 -1.04 -4.86 3.13
N ILE A 79 -1.90 -5.58 2.43
CA ILE A 79 -3.28 -5.18 2.16
C ILE A 79 -4.16 -5.45 3.39
N ILE A 80 -4.00 -6.60 4.03
CA ILE A 80 -4.74 -6.98 5.24
C ILE A 80 -4.44 -5.98 6.37
N GLY A 81 -3.16 -5.68 6.61
CA GLY A 81 -2.73 -4.68 7.58
C GLY A 81 -3.30 -3.30 7.26
N SER A 82 -3.28 -2.89 5.99
CA SER A 82 -3.90 -1.63 5.56
C SER A 82 -5.39 -1.58 5.88
N CYS A 83 -6.12 -2.66 5.64
CA CYS A 83 -7.54 -2.75 5.99
C CYS A 83 -7.78 -2.63 7.50
N LEU A 84 -6.98 -3.33 8.31
CA LEU A 84 -7.11 -3.32 9.77
C LEU A 84 -6.81 -1.94 10.35
N PHE A 85 -5.66 -1.37 10.04
CA PHE A 85 -5.22 -0.08 10.60
C PHE A 85 -6.07 1.08 10.10
N PHE A 86 -6.46 1.07 8.81
CA PHE A 86 -7.39 2.06 8.27
C PHE A 86 -8.76 1.97 8.93
N GLY A 87 -9.29 0.74 9.08
CA GLY A 87 -10.57 0.50 9.74
C GLY A 87 -10.57 0.98 11.18
N GLU A 88 -9.50 0.74 11.94
CA GLU A 88 -9.32 1.21 13.30
C GLU A 88 -9.26 2.74 13.36
N LYS A 89 -8.40 3.37 12.53
CA LYS A 89 -8.22 4.83 12.49
C LYS A 89 -9.54 5.57 12.24
N TYR A 90 -10.37 5.07 11.34
CA TYR A 90 -11.62 5.75 10.93
C TYR A 90 -12.90 5.13 11.53
N SER A 91 -12.76 4.12 12.38
CA SER A 91 -13.90 3.36 12.96
C SER A 91 -14.81 2.77 11.88
N ILE A 92 -14.20 2.23 10.81
CA ILE A 92 -14.90 1.63 9.67
C ILE A 92 -14.68 0.12 9.69
N ILE A 93 -15.76 -0.64 9.54
CA ILE A 93 -15.68 -2.09 9.32
C ILE A 93 -15.36 -2.34 7.85
N ILE A 94 -14.16 -2.84 7.58
CA ILE A 94 -13.70 -3.17 6.23
C ILE A 94 -14.15 -4.57 5.88
N LYS A 95 -15.09 -4.68 4.95
CA LYS A 95 -15.61 -5.94 4.43
C LYS A 95 -16.21 -5.76 3.03
N GLU A 96 -16.49 -6.86 2.36
CA GLU A 96 -17.16 -6.87 1.04
C GLU A 96 -16.41 -6.03 -0.01
N LEU A 97 -15.08 -6.14 -0.01
CA LEU A 97 -14.20 -5.41 -0.93
C LEU A 97 -13.43 -6.35 -1.84
N SER A 98 -13.13 -5.87 -3.03
CA SER A 98 -12.27 -6.52 -4.01
C SER A 98 -11.10 -5.61 -4.34
N PHE A 99 -9.90 -6.10 -4.07
CA PHE A 99 -8.63 -5.45 -4.39
C PHE A 99 -8.00 -6.14 -5.60
N ASN A 100 -7.68 -5.37 -6.61
CA ASN A 100 -6.92 -5.83 -7.78
C ASN A 100 -5.60 -5.07 -7.85
N ILE A 101 -4.49 -5.81 -7.76
CA ILE A 101 -3.14 -5.26 -7.66
C ILE A 101 -2.40 -5.50 -8.97
N SER A 102 -1.96 -4.42 -9.59
CA SER A 102 -1.04 -4.44 -10.72
C SER A 102 0.28 -3.75 -10.38
N SER A 103 1.38 -4.21 -10.96
CA SER A 103 2.70 -3.69 -10.63
C SER A 103 3.62 -3.64 -11.84
N THR A 104 4.28 -2.51 -12.03
CA THR A 104 5.39 -2.35 -12.97
C THR A 104 6.75 -2.45 -12.28
N LEU A 105 6.79 -2.57 -10.93
CA LEU A 105 8.03 -2.77 -10.19
C LEU A 105 8.59 -4.16 -10.43
N PRO A 106 9.86 -4.31 -10.77
CA PRO A 106 10.53 -5.62 -10.79
C PRO A 106 10.50 -6.28 -9.40
N LEU A 107 10.38 -7.61 -9.37
CA LEU A 107 10.39 -8.37 -8.12
C LEU A 107 11.83 -8.53 -7.58
N GLY A 108 11.98 -8.42 -6.26
CA GLY A 108 13.18 -8.91 -5.55
C GLY A 108 14.45 -8.07 -5.72
N ILE A 109 14.36 -6.83 -6.21
CA ILE A 109 15.54 -5.97 -6.44
C ILE A 109 15.59 -4.73 -5.53
N GLY A 110 14.94 -4.77 -4.39
CA GLY A 110 15.08 -3.71 -3.38
C GLY A 110 14.52 -2.33 -3.77
N LEU A 111 13.45 -2.28 -4.59
CA LEU A 111 12.82 -1.03 -5.04
C LEU A 111 11.63 -0.58 -4.17
N SER A 112 11.58 -1.01 -2.91
CA SER A 112 10.51 -0.66 -1.95
C SER A 112 9.11 -1.04 -2.41
N SER A 113 8.95 -2.24 -2.95
CA SER A 113 7.65 -2.75 -3.37
C SER A 113 6.66 -2.92 -2.20
N SER A 114 7.14 -3.19 -0.99
CA SER A 114 6.33 -3.25 0.23
C SER A 114 5.66 -1.93 0.53
N ALA A 115 6.44 -0.86 0.64
CA ALA A 115 5.91 0.49 0.88
C ALA A 115 4.97 0.95 -0.25
N ALA A 116 5.33 0.68 -1.51
CA ALA A 116 4.46 0.97 -2.66
C ALA A 116 3.12 0.22 -2.58
N MET A 117 3.11 -1.04 -2.11
CA MET A 117 1.91 -1.85 -1.90
C MET A 117 1.02 -1.24 -0.80
N THR A 118 1.60 -0.96 0.36
CA THR A 118 0.89 -0.39 1.51
C THR A 118 0.31 0.98 1.17
N VAL A 119 1.13 1.86 0.58
CA VAL A 119 0.72 3.21 0.18
C VAL A 119 -0.39 3.19 -0.87
N SER A 120 -0.27 2.35 -1.92
CA SER A 120 -1.31 2.24 -2.94
C SER A 120 -2.64 1.77 -2.36
N THR A 121 -2.60 0.80 -1.44
CA THR A 121 -3.79 0.26 -0.77
C THR A 121 -4.45 1.32 0.12
N LEU A 122 -3.68 2.04 0.93
CA LEU A 122 -4.21 3.11 1.79
C LEU A 122 -4.82 4.25 0.98
N LYS A 123 -4.18 4.66 -0.13
CA LYS A 123 -4.75 5.66 -1.05
C LYS A 123 -6.07 5.18 -1.67
N ALA A 124 -6.14 3.92 -2.07
CA ALA A 124 -7.38 3.34 -2.61
C ALA A 124 -8.51 3.32 -1.57
N LEU A 125 -8.21 2.93 -0.32
CA LEU A 125 -9.16 2.97 0.80
C LEU A 125 -9.63 4.39 1.10
N ASN A 126 -8.69 5.35 1.19
CA ASN A 126 -9.00 6.76 1.42
C ASN A 126 -9.96 7.32 0.35
N ASN A 127 -9.70 7.02 -0.92
CA ASN A 127 -10.55 7.41 -2.03
C ASN A 127 -11.92 6.72 -2.01
N PHE A 128 -11.96 5.44 -1.65
CA PHE A 128 -13.18 4.63 -1.63
C PHE A 128 -14.16 5.10 -0.53
N TYR A 129 -13.64 5.31 0.67
CA TYR A 129 -14.43 5.75 1.82
C TYR A 129 -14.56 7.28 1.92
N LYS A 130 -13.89 8.02 1.02
CA LYS A 130 -13.88 9.49 0.97
C LYS A 130 -13.45 10.10 2.32
N THR A 131 -12.46 9.50 2.94
CA THR A 131 -11.82 10.03 4.15
C THR A 131 -10.79 11.10 3.77
N THR A 132 -10.34 11.88 4.75
CA THR A 132 -9.36 12.97 4.55
C THR A 132 -8.05 12.63 5.25
N MET A 133 -7.32 11.65 4.72
CA MET A 133 -5.99 11.32 5.22
C MET A 133 -4.95 12.27 4.61
N SER A 134 -4.20 12.96 5.45
CA SER A 134 -3.05 13.76 4.99
C SER A 134 -1.89 12.87 4.56
N ASP A 135 -0.93 13.43 3.83
CA ASP A 135 0.26 12.69 3.41
C ASP A 135 1.09 12.22 4.61
N ASP A 136 1.24 13.03 5.64
CA ASP A 136 1.95 12.66 6.87
C ASP A 136 1.24 11.49 7.59
N GLU A 137 -0.08 11.56 7.74
CA GLU A 137 -0.86 10.46 8.33
C GLU A 137 -0.77 9.17 7.52
N LEU A 138 -0.70 9.27 6.19
CA LEU A 138 -0.57 8.12 5.29
C LEU A 138 0.83 7.50 5.42
N ILE A 139 1.87 8.31 5.54
CA ILE A 139 3.26 7.86 5.76
C ILE A 139 3.36 7.12 7.09
N ASP A 140 2.90 7.73 8.18
CA ASP A 140 2.95 7.15 9.52
C ASP A 140 2.16 5.83 9.58
N LEU A 141 0.95 5.80 9.00
CA LEU A 141 0.13 4.61 9.00
C LEU A 141 0.78 3.47 8.18
N ALA A 142 1.36 3.79 7.02
CA ALA A 142 2.07 2.82 6.20
C ALA A 142 3.30 2.25 6.94
N TYR A 143 4.05 3.11 7.62
CA TYR A 143 5.18 2.70 8.46
C TYR A 143 4.75 1.75 9.58
N ASP A 144 3.70 2.09 10.30
CA ASP A 144 3.18 1.27 11.40
C ASP A 144 2.68 -0.10 10.92
N ILE A 145 2.01 -0.17 9.76
CA ILE A 145 1.57 -1.42 9.16
C ILE A 145 2.76 -2.32 8.85
N GLU A 146 3.77 -1.80 8.20
CA GLU A 146 4.94 -2.59 7.78
C GLU A 146 5.75 -3.08 8.98
N ASN A 147 5.95 -2.25 10.00
CA ASN A 147 6.76 -2.61 11.15
C ASN A 147 6.00 -3.41 12.21
N SER A 148 4.76 -3.02 12.53
CA SER A 148 4.01 -3.61 13.65
C SER A 148 3.17 -4.82 13.24
N PHE A 149 2.58 -4.81 12.04
CA PHE A 149 1.71 -5.90 11.57
C PHE A 149 2.47 -6.89 10.69
N VAL A 150 3.11 -6.43 9.63
CA VAL A 150 3.82 -7.32 8.70
C VAL A 150 5.14 -7.79 9.34
N GLY A 151 5.84 -6.91 10.04
CA GLY A 151 7.09 -7.22 10.73
C GLY A 151 8.31 -7.19 9.81
N VAL A 152 8.27 -6.36 8.76
CA VAL A 152 9.41 -6.22 7.83
C VAL A 152 10.61 -5.57 8.51
N GLY A 153 10.36 -4.62 9.41
CA GLY A 153 11.39 -3.86 10.10
C GLY A 153 12.16 -2.92 9.16
N GLY A 154 12.17 -1.63 9.43
CA GLY A 154 12.86 -0.66 8.58
C GLY A 154 12.64 0.76 9.06
N GLY A 155 13.25 1.72 8.36
CA GLY A 155 13.01 3.14 8.54
C GLY A 155 11.78 3.62 7.75
N ILE A 156 11.53 4.92 7.81
CA ILE A 156 10.36 5.58 7.21
C ILE A 156 10.60 6.04 5.76
N MET A 157 11.83 5.95 5.28
CA MET A 157 12.26 6.50 3.98
C MET A 157 11.39 6.01 2.82
N ASP A 158 11.08 4.72 2.80
CA ASP A 158 10.38 4.08 1.70
C ASP A 158 8.95 4.58 1.55
N GLN A 159 8.23 4.71 2.68
CA GLN A 159 6.88 5.25 2.73
C GLN A 159 6.88 6.73 2.35
N PHE A 160 7.86 7.49 2.89
CA PHE A 160 8.03 8.90 2.62
C PHE A 160 8.20 9.18 1.12
N VAL A 161 9.10 8.44 0.46
CA VAL A 161 9.34 8.58 -0.99
C VAL A 161 8.14 8.12 -1.81
N SER A 162 7.48 7.04 -1.40
CA SER A 162 6.31 6.53 -2.12
C SER A 162 5.12 7.49 -2.11
N VAL A 163 5.01 8.34 -1.07
CA VAL A 163 3.93 9.32 -0.91
C VAL A 163 4.30 10.67 -1.51
N LEU A 164 5.45 11.23 -1.12
CA LEU A 164 5.85 12.62 -1.40
C LEU A 164 6.86 12.75 -2.54
N GLY A 165 7.44 11.65 -2.98
CA GLY A 165 8.42 11.67 -4.04
C GLY A 165 7.89 12.31 -5.32
N ASN A 166 8.77 12.98 -6.02
CA ASN A 166 8.48 13.53 -7.33
C ASN A 166 9.52 13.00 -8.32
N GLN A 167 9.06 12.58 -9.50
CA GLN A 167 9.96 12.08 -10.54
C GLN A 167 11.01 13.14 -10.88
N ASN A 168 12.26 12.72 -10.98
CA ASN A 168 13.43 13.57 -11.25
C ASN A 168 13.84 14.52 -10.11
N GLN A 169 13.35 14.33 -8.89
CA GLN A 169 13.80 15.07 -7.72
C GLN A 169 14.15 14.11 -6.60
N ALA A 170 15.37 14.23 -6.07
CA ALA A 170 15.75 13.51 -4.86
C ALA A 170 15.15 14.21 -3.64
N LEU A 171 14.69 13.43 -2.67
CA LEU A 171 14.24 13.95 -1.37
C LEU A 171 15.43 13.95 -0.40
N TYR A 172 15.56 15.03 0.38
CA TYR A 172 16.59 15.18 1.40
C TYR A 172 15.94 15.49 2.75
#